data_6bc9aae7c17e87c9e0eee58e3a512988
#
_entry.id   6bc9aae7c17e87c9e0eee58e3a512988
#
_cell.length_a   1.000
_cell.length_b   1.000
_cell.length_c   1.000
_cell.angle_alpha   90.00
_cell.angle_beta   90.00
_cell.angle_gamma   90.00
#
_symmetry.space_group_name_H-M   'P 1'
#
loop_
_entity.id
_entity.type
_entity.pdbx_description
1 polymer ?
#
loop_
_entity_poly.entity_id
_entity_poly.type
_entity_poly.pdbx_seq_one_letter_code
_entity_poly.pdbx_strand_id
1 'polypeptide(L)'
;MVEVAMSAGFGSVRRFNETFRELFGRPPSALRRKGGADTSARDGVTLRLAYRPPYDWPGMLAALSARAAPGNEWVEDDVWHRRIELDGTEGSVAVTHLPARNSVAVTIRFPSVKALPTIVARIRRVFDLGADIATIGSHLARDPKLAPLIARRPGLRAPGDWERETLVSGIDDNTPRAWRPWHAYAVQHLRMAKHG
;
A
#
# COMPACT_ATOMS: atom_id res chain seq x y z
N MET A 1 -23.83 -13.53 -2.88
CA MET A 1 -22.47 -13.58 -3.50
C MET A 1 -22.44 -12.86 -4.83
N VAL A 2 -23.41 -13.08 -5.73
CA VAL A 2 -23.52 -12.34 -7.01
C VAL A 2 -23.64 -10.84 -6.77
N GLU A 3 -24.54 -10.41 -5.86
CA GLU A 3 -24.70 -8.99 -5.50
C GLU A 3 -23.44 -8.36 -4.93
N VAL A 4 -22.67 -9.10 -4.10
CA VAL A 4 -21.41 -8.60 -3.52
C VAL A 4 -20.35 -8.43 -4.60
N ALA A 5 -20.26 -9.34 -5.56
CA ALA A 5 -19.32 -9.23 -6.69
C ALA A 5 -19.66 -8.04 -7.59
N MET A 6 -20.93 -7.86 -7.91
CA MET A 6 -21.42 -6.78 -8.78
C MET A 6 -21.30 -5.39 -8.10
N SER A 7 -21.65 -5.29 -6.81
CA SER A 7 -21.49 -4.04 -6.04
C SER A 7 -20.04 -3.64 -5.80
N ALA A 8 -19.10 -4.60 -5.87
CA ALA A 8 -17.66 -4.36 -5.79
C ALA A 8 -17.00 -4.05 -7.14
N GLY A 9 -17.80 -3.84 -8.21
CA GLY A 9 -17.30 -3.47 -9.55
C GLY A 9 -16.65 -4.62 -10.35
N PHE A 10 -16.84 -5.87 -9.92
CA PHE A 10 -16.34 -7.03 -10.68
C PHE A 10 -17.30 -7.42 -11.80
N GLY A 11 -16.81 -7.52 -13.02
CA GLY A 11 -17.61 -7.94 -14.18
C GLY A 11 -18.08 -9.41 -14.15
N SER A 12 -17.65 -10.21 -13.16
CA SER A 12 -18.13 -11.57 -12.92
C SER A 12 -17.82 -12.08 -11.51
N VAL A 13 -18.67 -12.96 -10.99
CA VAL A 13 -18.48 -13.66 -9.70
C VAL A 13 -17.20 -14.50 -9.70
N ARG A 14 -16.82 -15.06 -10.85
CA ARG A 14 -15.59 -15.84 -11.00
C ARG A 14 -14.36 -14.97 -10.76
N ARG A 15 -14.29 -13.81 -11.39
CA ARG A 15 -13.20 -12.85 -11.22
C ARG A 15 -13.12 -12.32 -9.77
N PHE A 16 -14.28 -12.04 -9.17
CA PHE A 16 -14.38 -11.72 -7.74
C PHE A 16 -13.80 -12.85 -6.87
N ASN A 17 -14.20 -14.09 -7.09
CA ASN A 17 -13.74 -15.24 -6.32
C ASN A 17 -12.24 -15.54 -6.53
N GLU A 18 -11.71 -15.34 -7.74
CA GLU A 18 -10.28 -15.47 -8.06
C GLU A 18 -9.49 -14.39 -7.34
N THR A 19 -9.84 -13.10 -7.51
CA THR A 19 -9.22 -11.98 -6.81
C THR A 19 -9.35 -12.13 -5.30
N PHE A 20 -10.51 -12.54 -4.81
CA PHE A 20 -10.73 -12.77 -3.39
C PHE A 20 -9.84 -13.91 -2.86
N ARG A 21 -9.68 -15.00 -3.62
CA ARG A 21 -8.78 -16.12 -3.24
C ARG A 21 -7.31 -15.69 -3.29
N GLU A 22 -6.90 -14.90 -4.27
CA GLU A 22 -5.55 -14.33 -4.34
C GLU A 22 -5.25 -13.40 -3.16
N LEU A 23 -6.23 -12.56 -2.78
CA LEU A 23 -6.10 -11.61 -1.68
C LEU A 23 -6.18 -12.29 -0.30
N PHE A 24 -7.05 -13.29 -0.14
CA PHE A 24 -7.42 -13.86 1.16
C PHE A 24 -6.89 -15.28 1.38
N GLY A 25 -6.26 -15.89 0.36
CA GLY A 25 -5.77 -17.30 0.42
C GLY A 25 -6.87 -18.36 0.53
N ARG A 26 -8.15 -17.95 0.53
CA ARG A 26 -9.34 -18.81 0.69
C ARG A 26 -10.57 -18.15 0.04
N PRO A 27 -11.57 -18.96 -0.36
CA PRO A 27 -12.76 -18.42 -1.02
C PRO A 27 -13.64 -17.64 -0.04
N PRO A 28 -14.47 -16.69 -0.52
CA PRO A 28 -15.38 -15.89 0.31
C PRO A 28 -16.34 -16.70 1.16
N SER A 29 -16.72 -17.90 0.69
CA SER A 29 -17.57 -18.85 1.42
C SER A 29 -16.95 -19.41 2.70
N ALA A 30 -15.61 -19.45 2.79
CA ALA A 30 -14.90 -19.94 3.97
C ALA A 30 -14.90 -18.94 5.13
N LEU A 31 -15.03 -17.64 4.84
CA LEU A 31 -15.18 -16.60 5.88
C LEU A 31 -16.57 -16.61 6.50
N ARG A 32 -17.60 -17.03 5.75
CA ARG A 32 -18.98 -17.09 6.23
C ARG A 32 -19.22 -18.20 7.26
N ARG A 33 -18.43 -19.28 7.25
CA ARG A 33 -18.63 -20.42 8.15
C ARG A 33 -18.07 -20.24 9.56
N LYS A 34 -17.25 -19.20 9.82
CA LYS A 34 -16.69 -18.92 11.14
C LYS A 34 -17.33 -17.73 11.87
N GLY A 35 -18.32 -17.07 11.30
CA GLY A 35 -18.89 -15.85 11.82
C GLY A 35 -20.36 -15.98 12.21
N GLY A 36 -20.63 -16.18 13.47
CA GLY A 36 -21.77 -15.56 14.11
C GLY A 36 -21.56 -14.02 14.04
N ALA A 37 -22.64 -13.31 13.74
CA ALA A 37 -22.66 -11.93 13.23
C ALA A 37 -22.04 -10.80 14.08
N ASP A 38 -21.32 -11.06 15.19
CA ASP A 38 -20.96 -10.00 16.14
C ASP A 38 -19.50 -9.96 16.62
N THR A 39 -18.68 -10.98 16.38
CA THR A 39 -17.31 -11.05 16.93
C THR A 39 -16.23 -10.61 15.94
N SER A 40 -16.47 -10.72 14.65
CA SER A 40 -15.45 -10.41 13.61
C SER A 40 -15.19 -8.91 13.38
N ALA A 41 -16.11 -8.04 13.78
CA ALA A 41 -15.92 -6.59 13.66
C ALA A 41 -14.94 -6.02 14.72
N ARG A 42 -14.81 -6.66 15.88
CA ARG A 42 -13.90 -6.24 16.96
C ARG A 42 -12.45 -6.71 16.75
N ASP A 43 -12.26 -7.91 16.17
CA ASP A 43 -10.92 -8.50 15.97
C ASP A 43 -10.27 -8.05 14.64
N GLY A 44 -11.05 -7.55 13.68
CA GLY A 44 -10.57 -7.15 12.36
C GLY A 44 -10.22 -8.33 11.45
N VAL A 45 -9.95 -8.00 10.18
CA VAL A 45 -9.49 -8.96 9.16
C VAL A 45 -8.02 -8.72 8.90
N THR A 46 -7.18 -9.73 9.09
CA THR A 46 -5.76 -9.64 8.74
C THR A 46 -5.48 -10.30 7.40
N LEU A 47 -4.87 -9.54 6.49
CA LEU A 47 -4.49 -9.94 5.15
C LEU A 47 -2.99 -9.86 4.97
N ARG A 48 -2.46 -10.71 4.10
CA ARG A 48 -1.08 -10.63 3.64
C ARG A 48 -1.03 -10.13 2.20
N LEU A 49 -0.35 -9.01 1.95
CA LEU A 49 -0.16 -8.43 0.63
C LEU A 49 1.30 -8.55 0.23
N ALA A 50 1.57 -9.28 -0.85
CA ALA A 50 2.92 -9.47 -1.36
C ALA A 50 3.40 -8.24 -2.12
N TYR A 51 4.74 -8.05 -2.13
CA TYR A 51 5.46 -7.09 -2.95
C TYR A 51 6.67 -7.77 -3.64
N ARG A 52 7.25 -7.12 -4.65
CA ARG A 52 8.53 -7.56 -5.24
C ARG A 52 9.69 -6.96 -4.45
N PRO A 53 10.62 -7.78 -3.92
CA PRO A 53 11.79 -7.27 -3.21
C PRO A 53 12.76 -6.55 -4.17
N PRO A 54 13.65 -5.69 -3.63
CA PRO A 54 13.79 -5.30 -2.23
C PRO A 54 12.72 -4.29 -1.78
N TYR A 55 12.62 -4.08 -0.45
CA TYR A 55 11.70 -3.11 0.15
C TYR A 55 12.38 -2.38 1.32
N ASP A 56 12.57 -1.09 1.20
CA ASP A 56 13.08 -0.23 2.28
C ASP A 56 11.92 0.19 3.19
N TRP A 57 11.59 -0.67 4.16
CA TRP A 57 10.49 -0.43 5.10
C TRP A 57 10.72 0.81 5.98
N PRO A 58 11.92 1.00 6.60
CA PRO A 58 12.19 2.21 7.38
C PRO A 58 12.05 3.49 6.55
N GLY A 59 12.54 3.47 5.29
CA GLY A 59 12.39 4.60 4.38
C GLY A 59 10.93 4.88 4.01
N MET A 60 10.11 3.85 3.85
CA MET A 60 8.68 3.99 3.63
C MET A 60 7.98 4.62 4.84
N LEU A 61 8.25 4.12 6.05
CA LEU A 61 7.66 4.66 7.28
C LEU A 61 8.07 6.13 7.51
N ALA A 62 9.35 6.45 7.30
CA ALA A 62 9.84 7.83 7.40
C ALA A 62 9.11 8.77 6.42
N ALA A 63 8.92 8.32 5.18
CA ALA A 63 8.21 9.10 4.16
C ALA A 63 6.72 9.30 4.49
N LEU A 64 6.08 8.26 5.04
CA LEU A 64 4.68 8.34 5.47
C LEU A 64 4.53 9.25 6.70
N SER A 65 5.42 9.13 7.69
CA SER A 65 5.43 9.98 8.90
C SER A 65 5.65 11.46 8.57
N ALA A 66 6.54 11.77 7.62
CA ALA A 66 6.84 13.15 7.23
C ALA A 66 5.64 13.89 6.60
N ARG A 67 4.62 13.17 6.13
CA ARG A 67 3.40 13.73 5.51
C ARG A 67 2.12 13.42 6.29
N ALA A 68 2.24 12.67 7.40
CA ALA A 68 1.12 12.21 8.19
C ALA A 68 0.23 13.38 8.64
N ALA A 69 -1.08 13.27 8.42
CA ALA A 69 -2.05 14.18 9.00
C ALA A 69 -2.20 13.87 10.49
N PRO A 70 -1.93 14.85 11.39
CA PRO A 70 -2.02 14.64 12.83
C PRO A 70 -3.38 14.04 13.24
N GLY A 71 -3.35 13.01 14.09
CA GLY A 71 -4.54 12.33 14.58
C GLY A 71 -5.18 11.32 13.62
N ASN A 72 -4.75 11.27 12.37
CA ASN A 72 -5.30 10.35 11.37
C ASN A 72 -4.33 9.24 10.97
N GLU A 73 -3.03 9.55 10.89
CA GLU A 73 -1.95 8.61 10.60
C GLU A 73 -0.85 8.72 11.65
N TRP A 74 -0.26 7.58 12.06
CA TRP A 74 0.91 7.54 12.92
C TRP A 74 1.71 6.26 12.71
N VAL A 75 2.96 6.26 13.15
CA VAL A 75 3.83 5.09 13.20
C VAL A 75 4.19 4.82 14.64
N GLU A 76 4.04 3.58 15.07
CA GLU A 76 4.36 3.09 16.41
C GLU A 76 4.89 1.66 16.30
N ASP A 77 6.02 1.36 16.93
CA ASP A 77 6.64 0.03 16.94
C ASP A 77 6.83 -0.59 15.52
N ASP A 78 7.31 0.21 14.56
CA ASP A 78 7.47 -0.16 13.15
C ASP A 78 6.15 -0.54 12.45
N VAL A 79 5.01 -0.23 13.02
CA VAL A 79 3.68 -0.42 12.46
C VAL A 79 3.12 0.93 12.02
N TRP A 80 2.63 1.00 10.79
CA TRP A 80 1.88 2.15 10.33
C TRP A 80 0.40 1.98 10.64
N HIS A 81 -0.21 2.99 11.19
CA HIS A 81 -1.61 3.06 11.58
C HIS A 81 -2.33 4.18 10.85
N ARG A 82 -3.58 3.94 10.49
CA ARG A 82 -4.48 4.97 9.94
C ARG A 82 -5.91 4.76 10.40
N ARG A 83 -6.57 5.85 10.76
CA ARG A 83 -8.03 5.92 10.83
C ARG A 83 -8.56 6.11 9.42
N ILE A 84 -9.62 5.40 9.08
CA ILE A 84 -10.24 5.44 7.76
C ILE A 84 -11.73 5.73 7.89
N GLU A 85 -12.25 6.46 6.92
CA GLU A 85 -13.67 6.70 6.74
C GLU A 85 -14.04 6.39 5.31
N LEU A 86 -15.10 5.61 5.10
CA LEU A 86 -15.64 5.29 3.78
C LEU A 86 -17.18 5.30 3.90
N ASP A 87 -17.83 6.08 3.06
CA ASP A 87 -19.30 6.22 3.00
C ASP A 87 -19.91 6.54 4.39
N GLY A 88 -19.27 7.45 5.15
CA GLY A 88 -19.71 7.85 6.49
C GLY A 88 -19.49 6.78 7.58
N THR A 89 -18.76 5.71 7.27
CA THR A 89 -18.43 4.64 8.21
C THR A 89 -16.96 4.69 8.59
N GLU A 90 -16.68 4.70 9.88
CA GLU A 90 -15.33 4.76 10.43
C GLU A 90 -14.73 3.37 10.63
N GLY A 91 -13.40 3.32 10.58
CA GLY A 91 -12.62 2.12 10.85
C GLY A 91 -11.14 2.43 11.03
N SER A 92 -10.31 1.40 11.04
CA SER A 92 -8.87 1.55 11.14
C SER A 92 -8.11 0.49 10.36
N VAL A 93 -6.88 0.84 10.00
CA VAL A 93 -5.93 -0.05 9.34
C VAL A 93 -4.61 0.00 10.10
N ALA A 94 -3.98 -1.17 10.28
CA ALA A 94 -2.60 -1.30 10.75
C ALA A 94 -1.80 -2.12 9.74
N VAL A 95 -0.58 -1.69 9.40
CA VAL A 95 0.28 -2.36 8.42
C VAL A 95 1.64 -2.64 9.03
N THR A 96 2.03 -3.92 9.03
CA THR A 96 3.28 -4.43 9.57
C THR A 96 4.11 -5.10 8.48
N HIS A 97 5.42 -4.94 8.52
CA HIS A 97 6.33 -5.56 7.55
C HIS A 97 6.61 -7.04 7.88
N LEU A 98 6.60 -7.88 6.85
CA LEU A 98 6.96 -9.30 6.92
C LEU A 98 8.10 -9.60 5.93
N PRO A 99 9.35 -9.17 6.22
CA PRO A 99 10.46 -9.23 5.27
C PRO A 99 10.78 -10.65 4.81
N ALA A 100 10.74 -11.64 5.70
CA ALA A 100 10.99 -13.05 5.37
C ALA A 100 9.97 -13.64 4.37
N ARG A 101 8.87 -12.93 4.12
CA ARG A 101 7.80 -13.38 3.21
C ARG A 101 7.59 -12.42 2.04
N ASN A 102 8.45 -11.42 1.86
CA ASN A 102 8.31 -10.34 0.88
C ASN A 102 6.88 -9.79 0.83
N SER A 103 6.33 -9.46 2.00
CA SER A 103 4.93 -9.03 2.15
C SER A 103 4.74 -8.08 3.32
N VAL A 104 3.56 -7.48 3.37
CA VAL A 104 3.06 -6.77 4.55
C VAL A 104 1.84 -7.50 5.10
N ALA A 105 1.69 -7.51 6.43
CA ALA A 105 0.46 -7.90 7.10
C ALA A 105 -0.40 -6.65 7.29
N VAL A 106 -1.66 -6.74 6.91
CA VAL A 106 -2.62 -5.64 6.99
C VAL A 106 -3.77 -6.07 7.86
N THR A 107 -3.94 -5.45 9.01
CA THR A 107 -5.10 -5.65 9.88
C THR A 107 -6.10 -4.53 9.63
N ILE A 108 -7.28 -4.89 9.14
CA ILE A 108 -8.38 -3.96 8.79
C ILE A 108 -9.50 -4.17 9.81
N ARG A 109 -9.84 -3.13 10.56
CA ARG A 109 -11.02 -3.08 11.42
C ARG A 109 -12.03 -2.15 10.75
N PHE A 110 -12.97 -2.72 10.04
CA PHE A 110 -14.00 -1.99 9.30
C PHE A 110 -15.31 -2.80 9.27
N PRO A 111 -16.48 -2.19 9.56
CA PRO A 111 -17.73 -2.92 9.69
C PRO A 111 -18.22 -3.59 8.40
N SER A 112 -17.88 -3.01 7.24
CA SER A 112 -18.38 -3.49 5.95
C SER A 112 -17.34 -4.32 5.20
N VAL A 113 -17.60 -5.60 5.00
CA VAL A 113 -16.81 -6.50 4.16
C VAL A 113 -16.76 -6.02 2.69
N LYS A 114 -17.79 -5.30 2.24
CA LYS A 114 -17.87 -4.75 0.86
C LYS A 114 -16.78 -3.69 0.61
N ALA A 115 -16.32 -2.99 1.65
CA ALA A 115 -15.28 -1.98 1.55
C ALA A 115 -13.85 -2.57 1.46
N LEU A 116 -13.65 -3.83 1.82
CA LEU A 116 -12.32 -4.44 1.86
C LEU A 116 -11.54 -4.34 0.54
N PRO A 117 -12.10 -4.57 -0.65
CA PRO A 117 -11.37 -4.40 -1.91
C PRO A 117 -10.85 -2.97 -2.10
N THR A 118 -11.64 -1.97 -1.79
CA THR A 118 -11.26 -0.55 -1.87
C THR A 118 -10.15 -0.22 -0.88
N ILE A 119 -10.27 -0.68 0.38
CA ILE A 119 -9.24 -0.49 1.41
C ILE A 119 -7.93 -1.15 0.98
N VAL A 120 -7.97 -2.39 0.49
CA VAL A 120 -6.79 -3.12 0.00
C VAL A 120 -6.14 -2.41 -1.19
N ALA A 121 -6.93 -1.90 -2.14
CA ALA A 121 -6.42 -1.14 -3.28
C ALA A 121 -5.70 0.14 -2.83
N ARG A 122 -6.28 0.88 -1.87
CA ARG A 122 -5.64 2.06 -1.26
C ARG A 122 -4.34 1.71 -0.55
N ILE A 123 -4.29 0.63 0.23
CA ILE A 123 -3.05 0.16 0.89
C ILE A 123 -1.98 -0.22 -0.12
N ARG A 124 -2.33 -0.97 -1.18
CA ARG A 124 -1.39 -1.32 -2.26
C ARG A 124 -0.77 -0.08 -2.89
N ARG A 125 -1.54 0.98 -3.05
CA ARG A 125 -1.10 2.27 -3.59
C ARG A 125 -0.23 3.03 -2.60
N VAL A 126 -0.66 3.18 -1.34
CA VAL A 126 0.08 3.90 -0.29
C VAL A 126 1.46 3.30 -0.10
N PHE A 127 1.56 1.98 -0.04
CA PHE A 127 2.81 1.24 0.16
C PHE A 127 3.49 0.86 -1.15
N ASP A 128 2.93 1.26 -2.31
CA ASP A 128 3.51 0.99 -3.64
C ASP A 128 3.89 -0.48 -3.85
N LEU A 129 3.00 -1.39 -3.44
CA LEU A 129 3.29 -2.84 -3.41
C LEU A 129 3.42 -3.45 -4.80
N GLY A 130 2.94 -2.78 -5.84
CA GLY A 130 2.98 -3.23 -7.23
C GLY A 130 4.25 -2.85 -7.99
N ALA A 131 5.10 -1.99 -7.44
CA ALA A 131 6.25 -1.46 -8.16
C ALA A 131 7.29 -2.52 -8.53
N ASP A 132 7.82 -2.42 -9.73
CA ASP A 132 9.02 -3.15 -10.18
C ASP A 132 10.27 -2.30 -9.89
N ILE A 133 10.73 -2.37 -8.64
CA ILE A 133 11.84 -1.57 -8.14
C ILE A 133 13.15 -1.84 -8.87
N ALA A 134 13.36 -3.06 -9.37
CA ALA A 134 14.56 -3.40 -10.14
C ALA A 134 14.60 -2.63 -11.46
N THR A 135 13.50 -2.62 -12.20
CA THR A 135 13.37 -1.86 -13.46
C THR A 135 13.46 -0.36 -13.22
N ILE A 136 12.78 0.15 -12.20
CA ILE A 136 12.79 1.59 -11.83
C ILE A 136 14.21 2.02 -11.45
N GLY A 137 14.86 1.27 -10.56
CA GLY A 137 16.22 1.55 -10.12
C GLY A 137 17.23 1.52 -11.26
N SER A 138 17.16 0.53 -12.14
CA SER A 138 18.04 0.42 -13.31
C SER A 138 17.87 1.61 -14.28
N HIS A 139 16.66 2.12 -14.45
CA HIS A 139 16.41 3.31 -15.27
C HIS A 139 16.99 4.57 -14.63
N LEU A 140 16.68 4.81 -13.36
CA LEU A 140 17.09 6.02 -12.66
C LEU A 140 18.58 6.07 -12.35
N ALA A 141 19.23 4.90 -12.18
CA ALA A 141 20.68 4.80 -11.98
C ALA A 141 21.53 5.24 -13.19
N ARG A 142 20.90 5.51 -14.35
CA ARG A 142 21.59 6.13 -15.49
C ARG A 142 21.94 7.59 -15.24
N ASP A 143 21.25 8.24 -14.28
CA ASP A 143 21.61 9.58 -13.84
C ASP A 143 22.71 9.50 -12.78
N PRO A 144 23.90 10.14 -13.02
CA PRO A 144 25.03 10.10 -12.08
C PRO A 144 24.70 10.67 -10.69
N LYS A 145 23.70 11.54 -10.57
CA LYS A 145 23.25 12.11 -9.29
C LYS A 145 22.40 11.12 -8.49
N LEU A 146 21.64 10.25 -9.18
CA LEU A 146 20.75 9.29 -8.55
C LEU A 146 21.41 7.94 -8.29
N ALA A 147 22.39 7.52 -9.11
CA ALA A 147 23.04 6.23 -9.00
C ALA A 147 23.55 5.90 -7.57
N PRO A 148 24.31 6.77 -6.88
CA PRO A 148 24.76 6.50 -5.51
C PRO A 148 23.62 6.44 -4.50
N LEU A 149 22.54 7.21 -4.69
CA LEU A 149 21.39 7.22 -3.81
C LEU A 149 20.57 5.93 -3.93
N ILE A 150 20.42 5.42 -5.15
CA ILE A 150 19.73 4.16 -5.43
C ILE A 150 20.53 2.99 -4.88
N ALA A 151 21.87 2.99 -5.08
CA ALA A 151 22.74 1.96 -4.53
C ALA A 151 22.68 1.90 -2.99
N ARG A 152 22.53 3.05 -2.34
CA ARG A 152 22.41 3.14 -0.87
C ARG A 152 21.06 2.63 -0.35
N ARG A 153 19.97 2.80 -1.12
CA ARG A 153 18.61 2.42 -0.75
C ARG A 153 17.85 1.75 -1.91
N PRO A 154 18.25 0.53 -2.30
CA PRO A 154 17.72 -0.11 -3.51
C PRO A 154 16.22 -0.46 -3.44
N GLY A 155 15.66 -0.54 -2.23
CA GLY A 155 14.25 -0.86 -1.99
C GLY A 155 13.35 0.36 -1.74
N LEU A 156 13.88 1.59 -1.87
CA LEU A 156 13.10 2.79 -1.60
C LEU A 156 11.98 2.96 -2.62
N ARG A 157 10.76 3.16 -2.12
CA ARG A 157 9.55 3.32 -2.92
C ARG A 157 8.96 4.71 -2.79
N ALA A 158 8.15 5.09 -3.76
CA ALA A 158 7.39 6.34 -3.72
C ALA A 158 6.01 6.09 -3.11
N PRO A 159 5.75 6.56 -1.86
CA PRO A 159 4.46 6.32 -1.24
C PRO A 159 3.33 7.05 -2.00
N GLY A 160 2.24 6.32 -2.27
CA GLY A 160 1.03 6.87 -2.88
C GLY A 160 0.15 7.62 -1.88
N ASP A 161 -0.85 8.32 -2.36
CA ASP A 161 -1.86 9.00 -1.54
C ASP A 161 -3.02 8.05 -1.21
N TRP A 162 -3.64 8.25 -0.03
CA TRP A 162 -4.78 7.42 0.37
C TRP A 162 -6.04 7.74 -0.42
N GLU A 163 -6.32 9.02 -0.68
CA GLU A 163 -7.54 9.46 -1.36
C GLU A 163 -7.35 9.58 -2.87
N ARG A 164 -6.16 9.99 -3.33
CA ARG A 164 -5.88 10.27 -4.74
C ARG A 164 -5.20 9.10 -5.42
N GLU A 165 -5.51 8.84 -6.68
CA GLU A 165 -4.84 7.81 -7.48
C GLU A 165 -3.44 8.20 -7.97
N THR A 166 -2.98 9.39 -7.65
CA THR A 166 -1.66 9.90 -8.03
C THR A 166 -0.62 9.59 -6.96
N LEU A 167 0.59 9.20 -7.38
CA LEU A 167 1.76 9.20 -6.51
C LEU A 167 2.00 10.63 -6.00
N VAL A 168 2.26 10.78 -4.70
CA VAL A 168 2.61 12.08 -4.12
C VAL A 168 4.00 12.45 -4.62
N SER A 169 4.06 13.17 -5.70
CA SER A 169 5.30 13.66 -6.29
C SER A 169 5.32 15.18 -6.24
N GLY A 170 6.40 15.72 -5.70
CA GLY A 170 6.74 17.14 -5.90
C GLY A 170 7.32 17.32 -7.30
N ILE A 171 6.51 17.06 -8.33
CA ILE A 171 6.91 17.31 -9.72
C ILE A 171 6.71 18.78 -9.95
N ASP A 172 7.77 19.46 -10.29
CA ASP A 172 7.77 20.79 -10.89
C ASP A 172 8.21 20.70 -12.35
N ASP A 173 8.04 21.79 -13.09
CA ASP A 173 8.45 21.89 -14.49
C ASP A 173 9.97 21.72 -14.69
N ASN A 174 10.74 21.77 -13.61
CA ASN A 174 12.20 21.65 -13.58
C ASN A 174 12.66 20.19 -13.38
N THR A 175 11.72 19.23 -13.25
CA THR A 175 12.07 17.81 -13.08
C THR A 175 12.65 17.23 -14.38
N PRO A 176 13.87 16.64 -14.36
CA PRO A 176 14.52 16.11 -15.55
C PRO A 176 13.64 15.12 -16.32
N ARG A 177 13.50 15.32 -17.63
CA ARG A 177 12.72 14.44 -18.51
C ARG A 177 13.25 13.00 -18.52
N ALA A 178 14.55 12.82 -18.30
CA ALA A 178 15.21 11.51 -18.22
C ALA A 178 14.70 10.65 -17.06
N TRP A 179 14.08 11.24 -16.03
CA TRP A 179 13.51 10.47 -14.90
C TRP A 179 12.11 9.93 -15.18
N ARG A 180 11.49 10.33 -16.30
CA ARG A 180 10.16 9.83 -16.66
C ARG A 180 10.22 8.35 -17.07
N PRO A 181 9.16 7.60 -16.75
CA PRO A 181 7.95 7.98 -16.01
C PRO A 181 8.11 7.95 -14.49
N TRP A 182 9.28 7.60 -13.94
CA TRP A 182 9.52 7.30 -12.52
C TRP A 182 10.10 8.46 -11.70
N HIS A 183 9.80 9.70 -12.09
CA HIS A 183 10.30 10.89 -11.41
C HIS A 183 9.91 10.96 -9.92
N ALA A 184 8.76 10.40 -9.50
CA ALA A 184 8.36 10.33 -8.11
C ALA A 184 9.39 9.59 -7.24
N TYR A 185 9.97 8.50 -7.76
CA TYR A 185 11.03 7.75 -7.08
C TYR A 185 12.34 8.53 -7.01
N ALA A 186 12.71 9.23 -8.10
CA ALA A 186 13.88 10.10 -8.10
C ALA A 186 13.78 11.18 -7.03
N VAL A 187 12.63 11.87 -6.96
CA VAL A 187 12.35 12.88 -5.93
C VAL A 187 12.39 12.27 -4.54
N GLN A 188 11.89 11.06 -4.34
CA GLN A 188 11.93 10.37 -3.06
C GLN A 188 13.36 10.06 -2.62
N HIS A 189 14.21 9.56 -3.52
CA HIS A 189 15.64 9.35 -3.23
C HIS A 189 16.35 10.64 -2.84
N LEU A 190 16.09 11.75 -3.54
CA LEU A 190 16.66 13.06 -3.22
C LEU A 190 16.19 13.61 -1.87
N ARG A 191 14.91 13.42 -1.53
CA ARG A 191 14.37 13.81 -0.21
C ARG A 191 15.03 13.03 0.92
N MET A 192 15.14 11.71 0.78
CA MET A 192 15.78 10.87 1.80
C MET A 192 17.27 11.16 1.96
N ALA A 193 17.95 11.62 0.91
CA ALA A 193 19.36 12.04 0.98
C ALA A 193 19.57 13.37 1.74
N LYS A 194 18.54 14.22 1.86
CA LYS A 194 18.62 15.49 2.60
C LYS A 194 18.37 15.32 4.10
N HIS A 195 17.77 14.21 4.51
CA HIS A 195 17.32 13.99 5.89
C HIS A 195 18.03 12.79 6.56
N GLY A 196 18.99 12.17 5.92
CA GLY A 196 19.83 11.07 6.42
C GLY A 196 21.30 11.36 6.23
#